data_808e4c0204839fad26507d82702bca44
#
_entry.id   808e4c0204839fad26507d82702bca44
#
_cell.length_a   1.000
_cell.length_b   1.000
_cell.length_c   1.000
_cell.angle_alpha   90.00
_cell.angle_beta   90.00
_cell.angle_gamma   90.00
#
_symmetry.space_group_name_H-M   'P 1'
#
loop_
_entity.id
_entity.type
_entity.pdbx_description
1 polymer ?
#
loop_
_entity_poly.entity_id
_entity_poly.type
_entity_poly.pdbx_seq_one_letter_code
_entity_poly.pdbx_strand_id
1 'polypeptide(L)'
;MPLPLVFLPAMPCDGRMYADQLERLSDLVAPSVRVLACPTFAESAENLLASIDGPFIIAGTAYGGCLAMEVLARAPERVRGLWLMNCQPGVHPYPDTVRATSRRIRAGEHEQVIAEFAENAIPPEDAGSRAVFVQMARDAGADRFARQSDATLTRSDRWSTLATSTIPALLIWGNADRFVPVDVGLRIAKLMPHARFEPLEGCGHFPTLERPSLCTDISRRWLIEQVVGSPVHGVAFR
;
A
#
# COMPACT_ATOMS: atom_id res chain seq x y z
N MET A 1 20.54 -14.31 2.59
CA MET A 1 19.22 -14.22 3.24
C MET A 1 18.22 -13.75 2.18
N PRO A 2 16.95 -14.20 2.20
CA PRO A 2 15.95 -13.74 1.26
C PRO A 2 15.74 -12.23 1.42
N LEU A 3 15.41 -11.56 0.30
CA LEU A 3 15.21 -10.10 0.26
C LEU A 3 13.97 -9.71 1.10
N PRO A 4 14.05 -8.72 2.01
CA PRO A 4 12.89 -8.27 2.76
C PRO A 4 11.78 -7.75 1.84
N LEU A 5 10.54 -8.17 2.07
CA LEU A 5 9.33 -7.59 1.49
C LEU A 5 8.51 -6.94 2.61
N VAL A 6 8.38 -5.63 2.57
CA VAL A 6 7.71 -4.84 3.59
C VAL A 6 6.35 -4.40 3.11
N PHE A 7 5.31 -4.86 3.77
CA PHE A 7 3.93 -4.44 3.52
C PHE A 7 3.53 -3.27 4.42
N LEU A 8 2.91 -2.26 3.81
CA LEU A 8 2.33 -1.09 4.46
C LEU A 8 0.82 -1.12 4.29
N PRO A 9 0.05 -1.34 5.37
CA PRO A 9 -1.40 -1.44 5.30
C PRO A 9 -2.09 -0.12 4.93
N ALA A 10 -3.32 -0.26 4.43
CA ALA A 10 -4.25 0.85 4.35
C ALA A 10 -4.62 1.38 5.75
N MET A 11 -5.11 2.61 5.82
CA MET A 11 -5.67 3.19 7.03
C MET A 11 -7.09 2.64 7.29
N PRO A 12 -7.47 2.22 8.48
CA PRO A 12 -6.67 1.96 9.68
C PRO A 12 -6.35 0.47 9.88
N CYS A 13 -6.02 -0.24 8.82
CA CYS A 13 -5.81 -1.69 8.80
C CYS A 13 -4.48 -2.13 9.47
N ASP A 14 -4.26 -3.45 9.47
CA ASP A 14 -3.05 -4.10 9.98
C ASP A 14 -2.63 -5.30 9.11
N GLY A 15 -1.79 -6.20 9.65
CA GLY A 15 -1.23 -7.33 8.93
C GLY A 15 -2.23 -8.34 8.40
N ARG A 16 -3.45 -8.35 8.91
CA ARG A 16 -4.54 -9.24 8.42
C ARG A 16 -4.87 -8.99 6.95
N MET A 17 -4.60 -7.76 6.44
CA MET A 17 -4.74 -7.47 5.01
C MET A 17 -3.87 -8.35 4.12
N TYR A 18 -2.76 -8.86 4.64
CA TYR A 18 -1.72 -9.53 3.87
C TYR A 18 -1.47 -10.97 4.34
N ALA A 19 -2.44 -11.58 5.03
CA ALA A 19 -2.28 -12.91 5.64
C ALA A 19 -1.84 -13.97 4.61
N ASP A 20 -2.49 -14.02 3.44
CA ASP A 20 -2.16 -14.96 2.36
C ASP A 20 -0.76 -14.70 1.78
N GLN A 21 -0.38 -13.42 1.61
CA GLN A 21 0.92 -13.03 1.08
C GLN A 21 2.06 -13.32 2.08
N LEU A 22 1.81 -13.09 3.38
CA LEU A 22 2.79 -13.39 4.43
C LEU A 22 3.12 -14.89 4.48
N GLU A 23 2.12 -15.74 4.31
CA GLU A 23 2.29 -17.18 4.29
C GLU A 23 2.94 -17.66 3.00
N ARG A 24 2.31 -17.36 1.85
CA ARG A 24 2.62 -17.98 0.57
C ARG A 24 3.78 -17.36 -0.21
N LEU A 25 4.34 -16.23 0.23
CA LEU A 25 5.55 -15.65 -0.37
C LEU A 25 6.81 -15.88 0.47
N SER A 26 6.69 -16.51 1.63
CA SER A 26 7.79 -16.72 2.59
C SER A 26 8.93 -17.61 2.08
N ASP A 27 8.68 -18.40 1.05
CA ASP A 27 9.69 -19.22 0.37
C ASP A 27 10.54 -18.44 -0.65
N LEU A 28 10.07 -17.26 -1.08
CA LEU A 28 10.77 -16.41 -2.07
C LEU A 28 11.46 -15.20 -1.45
N VAL A 29 10.80 -14.58 -0.47
CA VAL A 29 11.20 -13.32 0.16
C VAL A 29 11.01 -13.40 1.66
N ALA A 30 11.46 -12.40 2.43
CA ALA A 30 11.18 -12.28 3.85
C ALA A 30 10.03 -11.26 4.07
N PRO A 31 8.74 -11.69 4.01
CA PRO A 31 7.62 -10.77 4.12
C PRO A 31 7.40 -10.33 5.57
N SER A 32 7.09 -9.06 5.74
CA SER A 32 6.75 -8.47 7.05
C SER A 32 5.80 -7.30 6.88
N VAL A 33 5.08 -6.95 7.95
CA VAL A 33 4.16 -5.80 7.94
C VAL A 33 4.67 -4.72 8.89
N ARG A 34 4.54 -3.46 8.47
CA ARG A 34 4.80 -2.28 9.30
C ARG A 34 3.57 -1.38 9.32
N VAL A 35 2.97 -1.24 10.51
CA VAL A 35 1.87 -0.29 10.74
C VAL A 35 2.46 1.01 11.26
N LEU A 36 2.36 2.06 10.48
CA LEU A 36 2.92 3.37 10.81
C LEU A 36 1.79 4.39 11.01
N ALA A 37 1.94 5.25 12.01
CA ALA A 37 0.96 6.27 12.37
C ALA A 37 1.67 7.51 12.97
N CYS A 38 2.82 7.90 12.40
CA CYS A 38 3.51 9.13 12.75
C CYS A 38 2.69 10.35 12.30
N PRO A 39 2.91 11.53 12.87
CA PRO A 39 2.19 12.75 12.49
C PRO A 39 2.29 13.11 11.02
N THR A 40 3.39 12.74 10.36
CA THR A 40 3.62 13.03 8.94
C THR A 40 4.05 11.79 8.16
N PHE A 41 3.83 11.83 6.85
CA PHE A 41 4.37 10.82 5.92
C PHE A 41 5.90 10.81 5.92
N ALA A 42 6.51 11.99 6.06
CA ALA A 42 7.95 12.14 6.16
C ALA A 42 8.53 11.36 7.35
N GLU A 43 8.02 11.59 8.54
CA GLU A 43 8.44 10.89 9.76
C GLU A 43 8.17 9.38 9.70
N SER A 44 7.03 8.98 9.12
CA SER A 44 6.71 7.57 8.91
C SER A 44 7.73 6.89 7.98
N ALA A 45 8.13 7.55 6.89
CA ALA A 45 9.14 7.04 5.97
C ALA A 45 10.53 6.96 6.62
N GLU A 46 10.93 7.98 7.39
CA GLU A 46 12.19 8.00 8.13
C GLU A 46 12.26 6.86 9.16
N ASN A 47 11.21 6.68 9.95
CA ASN A 47 11.13 5.60 10.93
C ASN A 47 11.19 4.22 10.27
N LEU A 48 10.52 4.05 9.12
CA LEU A 48 10.61 2.82 8.36
C LEU A 48 12.04 2.56 7.88
N LEU A 49 12.66 3.54 7.24
CA LEU A 49 14.02 3.44 6.71
C LEU A 49 15.07 3.16 7.79
N ALA A 50 14.87 3.71 9.00
CA ALA A 50 15.74 3.44 10.14
C ALA A 50 15.56 2.02 10.73
N SER A 51 14.43 1.36 10.46
CA SER A 51 14.11 0.03 10.99
C SER A 51 14.49 -1.14 10.07
N ILE A 52 14.99 -0.86 8.89
CA ILE A 52 15.33 -1.88 7.88
C ILE A 52 16.77 -1.64 7.43
N ASP A 53 17.60 -2.68 7.47
CA ASP A 53 18.95 -2.62 6.93
C ASP A 53 19.00 -3.07 5.47
N GLY A 54 19.82 -2.39 4.66
CA GLY A 54 20.10 -2.77 3.26
C GLY A 54 18.92 -2.57 2.31
N PRO A 55 18.92 -3.28 1.17
CA PRO A 55 17.87 -3.21 0.14
C PRO A 55 16.64 -4.04 0.51
N PHE A 56 15.46 -3.60 0.05
CA PHE A 56 14.18 -4.27 0.31
C PHE A 56 13.17 -4.02 -0.83
N ILE A 57 12.12 -4.83 -0.85
CA ILE A 57 10.91 -4.62 -1.65
C ILE A 57 9.88 -3.94 -0.77
N ILE A 58 9.13 -2.99 -1.31
CA ILE A 58 8.06 -2.31 -0.58
C ILE A 58 6.73 -2.50 -1.29
N ALA A 59 5.72 -2.84 -0.52
CA ALA A 59 4.34 -3.00 -0.98
C ALA A 59 3.40 -2.17 -0.12
N GLY A 60 2.38 -1.54 -0.73
CA GLY A 60 1.43 -0.78 0.04
C GLY A 60 0.07 -0.60 -0.62
N THR A 61 -0.97 -0.57 0.23
CA THR A 61 -2.36 -0.34 -0.18
C THR A 61 -2.82 1.02 0.32
N ALA A 62 -3.45 1.83 -0.52
CA ALA A 62 -4.04 3.12 -0.14
C ALA A 62 -3.06 4.03 0.62
N TYR A 63 -3.28 4.30 1.92
CA TYR A 63 -2.35 4.99 2.80
C TYR A 63 -0.94 4.43 2.73
N GLY A 64 -0.81 3.10 2.84
CA GLY A 64 0.47 2.41 2.75
C GLY A 64 1.14 2.54 1.38
N GLY A 65 0.37 2.56 0.30
CA GLY A 65 0.87 2.81 -1.06
C GLY A 65 1.42 4.23 -1.22
N CYS A 66 0.73 5.23 -0.66
CA CYS A 66 1.24 6.60 -0.63
C CYS A 66 2.55 6.69 0.17
N LEU A 67 2.63 5.99 1.30
CA LEU A 67 3.85 5.94 2.12
C LEU A 67 4.99 5.19 1.41
N ALA A 68 4.69 4.13 0.65
CA ALA A 68 5.70 3.43 -0.15
C ALA A 68 6.34 4.35 -1.20
N MET A 69 5.56 5.23 -1.83
CA MET A 69 6.08 6.24 -2.75
C MET A 69 6.92 7.31 -2.04
N GLU A 70 6.58 7.67 -0.80
CA GLU A 70 7.39 8.57 0.02
C GLU A 70 8.76 7.96 0.36
N VAL A 71 8.77 6.66 0.70
CA VAL A 71 9.99 5.89 0.97
C VAL A 71 10.85 5.77 -0.29
N LEU A 72 10.25 5.47 -1.44
CA LEU A 72 10.96 5.43 -2.73
C LEU A 72 11.63 6.77 -3.05
N ALA A 73 10.95 7.89 -2.80
CA ALA A 73 11.51 9.22 -3.07
C ALA A 73 12.72 9.55 -2.19
N ARG A 74 12.81 8.97 -0.97
CA ARG A 74 13.88 9.24 0.00
C ARG A 74 15.07 8.33 -0.11
N ALA A 75 14.85 7.07 -0.54
CA ALA A 75 15.90 6.07 -0.61
C ALA A 75 15.71 5.17 -1.85
N PRO A 76 15.71 5.74 -3.08
CA PRO A 76 15.48 4.98 -4.31
C PRO A 76 16.49 3.86 -4.51
N GLU A 77 17.72 4.03 -4.06
CA GLU A 77 18.81 3.05 -4.15
C GLU A 77 18.60 1.81 -3.28
N ARG A 78 17.73 1.91 -2.27
CA ARG A 78 17.39 0.80 -1.36
C ARG A 78 16.17 0.00 -1.82
N VAL A 79 15.27 0.58 -2.61
CA VAL A 79 14.04 -0.08 -3.07
C VAL A 79 14.32 -0.92 -4.30
N ARG A 80 14.18 -2.24 -4.19
CA ARG A 80 14.41 -3.23 -5.26
C ARG A 80 13.16 -3.62 -6.03
N GLY A 81 12.01 -3.26 -5.53
CA GLY A 81 10.72 -3.48 -6.18
C GLY A 81 9.63 -2.69 -5.47
N LEU A 82 8.66 -2.20 -6.22
CA LEU A 82 7.55 -1.39 -5.74
C LEU A 82 6.23 -2.08 -6.08
N TRP A 83 5.43 -2.43 -5.08
CA TRP A 83 4.09 -2.97 -5.29
C TRP A 83 3.03 -2.02 -4.74
N LEU A 84 2.28 -1.38 -5.63
CA LEU A 84 1.25 -0.41 -5.29
C LEU A 84 -0.15 -0.97 -5.54
N MET A 85 -1.06 -0.67 -4.63
CA MET A 85 -2.46 -1.06 -4.69
C MET A 85 -3.36 0.12 -4.32
N ASN A 86 -4.28 0.48 -5.21
CA ASN A 86 -5.37 1.45 -4.98
C ASN A 86 -4.91 2.70 -4.20
N CYS A 87 -3.86 3.38 -4.66
CA CYS A 87 -3.26 4.52 -4.00
C CYS A 87 -3.06 5.72 -4.92
N GLN A 88 -3.01 6.92 -4.34
CA GLN A 88 -2.94 8.19 -5.04
C GLN A 88 -1.55 8.82 -4.91
N PRO A 89 -0.79 9.03 -6.01
CA PRO A 89 0.55 9.64 -5.94
C PRO A 89 0.58 11.13 -5.58
N GLY A 90 -0.52 11.86 -5.82
CA GLY A 90 -0.59 13.30 -5.55
C GLY A 90 -0.88 13.65 -4.10
N VAL A 91 -0.90 14.95 -3.81
CA VAL A 91 -1.44 15.50 -2.57
C VAL A 91 -2.90 15.07 -2.37
N HIS A 92 -3.40 15.12 -1.14
CA HIS A 92 -4.78 14.69 -0.90
C HIS A 92 -5.78 15.61 -1.62
N PRO A 93 -6.65 15.09 -2.51
CA PRO A 93 -7.53 15.94 -3.33
C PRO A 93 -8.66 16.61 -2.53
N TYR A 94 -9.00 16.06 -1.35
CA TYR A 94 -10.12 16.53 -0.51
C TYR A 94 -9.67 16.80 0.94
N PRO A 95 -8.82 17.82 1.18
CA PRO A 95 -8.26 18.06 2.51
C PRO A 95 -9.32 18.41 3.57
N ASP A 96 -10.40 19.09 3.19
CA ASP A 96 -11.47 19.44 4.13
C ASP A 96 -12.30 18.22 4.56
N THR A 97 -12.52 17.27 3.66
CA THR A 97 -13.14 15.98 4.01
C THR A 97 -12.29 15.23 5.02
N VAL A 98 -10.97 15.17 4.81
CA VAL A 98 -10.04 14.54 5.78
C VAL A 98 -10.14 15.19 7.15
N ARG A 99 -10.07 16.52 7.20
CA ARG A 99 -10.22 17.28 8.48
C ARG A 99 -11.55 17.02 9.17
N ALA A 100 -12.65 16.93 8.39
CA ALA A 100 -13.97 16.61 8.92
C ALA A 100 -14.00 15.19 9.48
N THR A 101 -13.48 14.20 8.74
CA THR A 101 -13.40 12.80 9.18
C THR A 101 -12.60 12.68 10.48
N SER A 102 -11.42 13.29 10.56
CA SER A 102 -10.59 13.27 11.77
C SER A 102 -11.30 13.90 12.98
N ARG A 103 -12.05 14.98 12.78
CA ARG A 103 -12.86 15.60 13.85
C ARG A 103 -13.98 14.67 14.32
N ARG A 104 -14.70 14.03 13.41
CA ARG A 104 -15.77 13.06 13.72
C ARG A 104 -15.25 11.89 14.54
N ILE A 105 -14.10 11.32 14.11
CA ILE A 105 -13.46 10.21 14.85
C ILE A 105 -13.16 10.64 16.30
N ARG A 106 -12.57 11.83 16.50
CA ARG A 106 -12.24 12.36 17.84
C ARG A 106 -13.46 12.75 18.66
N ALA A 107 -14.58 13.08 18.02
CA ALA A 107 -15.85 13.38 18.66
C ALA A 107 -16.64 12.12 19.11
N GLY A 108 -16.09 10.91 18.87
CA GLY A 108 -16.75 9.66 19.27
C GLY A 108 -17.59 8.99 18.17
N GLU A 109 -17.60 9.53 16.94
CA GLU A 109 -18.32 8.96 15.80
C GLU A 109 -17.49 7.89 15.05
N HIS A 110 -16.51 7.32 15.70
CA HIS A 110 -15.55 6.43 15.04
C HIS A 110 -16.20 5.15 14.47
N GLU A 111 -17.22 4.58 15.13
CA GLU A 111 -17.96 3.43 14.59
C GLU A 111 -18.72 3.78 13.30
N GLN A 112 -19.34 4.96 13.24
CA GLN A 112 -20.04 5.45 12.04
C GLN A 112 -19.05 5.67 10.89
N VAL A 113 -17.88 6.26 11.18
CA VAL A 113 -16.83 6.46 10.17
C VAL A 113 -16.31 5.12 9.66
N ILE A 114 -16.12 4.12 10.51
CA ILE A 114 -15.72 2.76 10.09
C ILE A 114 -16.76 2.17 9.15
N ALA A 115 -18.05 2.26 9.49
CA ALA A 115 -19.12 1.74 8.64
C ALA A 115 -19.15 2.41 7.26
N GLU A 116 -19.07 3.74 7.22
CA GLU A 116 -19.00 4.51 5.97
C GLU A 116 -17.79 4.13 5.10
N PHE A 117 -16.62 3.92 5.71
CA PHE A 117 -15.44 3.45 4.99
C PHE A 117 -15.64 2.04 4.44
N ALA A 118 -16.19 1.12 5.24
CA ALA A 118 -16.45 -0.25 4.79
C ALA A 118 -17.41 -0.29 3.59
N GLU A 119 -18.47 0.53 3.62
CA GLU A 119 -19.44 0.63 2.51
C GLU A 119 -18.82 1.16 1.22
N ASN A 120 -17.89 2.12 1.33
CA ASN A 120 -17.28 2.74 0.16
C ASN A 120 -16.07 1.96 -0.35
N ALA A 121 -15.33 1.28 0.53
CA ALA A 121 -14.11 0.56 0.18
C ALA A 121 -14.35 -0.81 -0.44
N ILE A 122 -15.38 -1.54 0.03
CA ILE A 122 -15.57 -2.96 -0.28
C ILE A 122 -16.95 -3.18 -0.91
N PRO A 123 -17.05 -3.86 -2.04
CA PRO A 123 -18.32 -4.20 -2.68
C PRO A 123 -19.30 -4.90 -1.71
N PRO A 124 -20.61 -4.62 -1.81
CA PRO A 124 -21.59 -5.13 -0.85
C PRO A 124 -21.69 -6.66 -0.78
N GLU A 125 -21.34 -7.35 -1.86
CA GLU A 125 -21.32 -8.79 -1.95
C GLU A 125 -20.17 -9.45 -1.18
N ASP A 126 -19.12 -8.71 -0.85
CA ASP A 126 -17.97 -9.22 -0.07
C ASP A 126 -18.10 -8.88 1.42
N ALA A 127 -19.09 -9.51 2.05
CA ALA A 127 -19.35 -9.36 3.48
C ALA A 127 -18.19 -9.87 4.37
N GLY A 128 -17.42 -10.85 3.88
CA GLY A 128 -16.28 -11.42 4.59
C GLY A 128 -15.15 -10.41 4.76
N SER A 129 -14.69 -9.84 3.65
CA SER A 129 -13.65 -8.78 3.67
C SER A 129 -14.10 -7.56 4.45
N ARG A 130 -15.39 -7.20 4.34
CA ARG A 130 -15.97 -6.09 5.11
C ARG A 130 -15.90 -6.33 6.61
N ALA A 131 -16.24 -7.54 7.08
CA ALA A 131 -16.17 -7.89 8.50
C ALA A 131 -14.72 -7.83 9.03
N VAL A 132 -13.75 -8.32 8.27
CA VAL A 132 -12.33 -8.25 8.62
C VAL A 132 -11.84 -6.81 8.69
N PHE A 133 -12.19 -5.97 7.71
CA PHE A 133 -11.87 -4.54 7.73
C PHE A 133 -12.42 -3.84 8.98
N VAL A 134 -13.72 -4.03 9.28
CA VAL A 134 -14.36 -3.42 10.44
C VAL A 134 -13.66 -3.83 11.74
N GLN A 135 -13.29 -5.12 11.87
CA GLN A 135 -12.58 -5.59 13.04
C GLN A 135 -11.17 -4.98 13.16
N MET A 136 -10.41 -4.90 12.05
CA MET A 136 -9.09 -4.22 12.04
C MET A 136 -9.22 -2.76 12.46
N ALA A 137 -10.23 -2.06 11.96
CA ALA A 137 -10.46 -0.65 12.26
C ALA A 137 -10.83 -0.41 13.74
N ARG A 138 -11.63 -1.29 14.33
CA ARG A 138 -11.96 -1.28 15.76
C ARG A 138 -10.73 -1.53 16.62
N ASP A 139 -9.93 -2.54 16.27
CA ASP A 139 -8.68 -2.89 16.98
C ASP A 139 -7.62 -1.77 16.87
N ALA A 140 -7.65 -1.00 15.78
CA ALA A 140 -6.81 0.18 15.60
C ALA A 140 -7.11 1.27 16.63
N GLY A 141 -8.38 1.42 16.96
CA GLY A 141 -8.89 2.48 17.83
C GLY A 141 -8.93 3.85 17.17
N ALA A 142 -9.74 4.72 17.76
CA ALA A 142 -10.00 6.07 17.23
C ALA A 142 -8.75 6.92 17.10
N ASP A 143 -7.82 6.81 18.05
CA ASP A 143 -6.62 7.64 18.08
C ASP A 143 -5.66 7.32 16.92
N ARG A 144 -5.37 6.02 16.65
CA ARG A 144 -4.54 5.63 15.50
C ARG A 144 -5.22 6.01 14.19
N PHE A 145 -6.52 5.77 14.07
CA PHE A 145 -7.28 6.11 12.87
C PHE A 145 -7.22 7.61 12.57
N ALA A 146 -7.50 8.46 13.57
CA ALA A 146 -7.44 9.92 13.41
C ALA A 146 -6.03 10.42 13.07
N ARG A 147 -4.98 9.88 13.70
CA ARG A 147 -3.59 10.24 13.37
C ARG A 147 -3.22 9.87 11.93
N GLN A 148 -3.55 8.68 11.48
CA GLN A 148 -3.30 8.28 10.09
C GLN A 148 -4.11 9.13 9.12
N SER A 149 -5.37 9.45 9.44
CA SER A 149 -6.19 10.36 8.65
C SER A 149 -5.51 11.74 8.51
N ASP A 150 -5.11 12.36 9.60
CA ASP A 150 -4.42 13.67 9.57
C ASP A 150 -3.10 13.59 8.79
N ALA A 151 -2.32 12.52 8.97
CA ALA A 151 -1.07 12.35 8.25
C ALA A 151 -1.25 12.36 6.73
N THR A 152 -2.42 11.94 6.20
CA THR A 152 -2.68 12.00 4.74
C THR A 152 -2.62 13.43 4.18
N LEU A 153 -2.84 14.45 4.99
CA LEU A 153 -2.73 15.87 4.62
C LEU A 153 -1.27 16.32 4.38
N THR A 154 -0.31 15.54 4.86
CA THR A 154 1.13 15.85 4.74
C THR A 154 1.79 15.17 3.54
N ARG A 155 1.01 14.44 2.70
CA ARG A 155 1.52 13.78 1.51
C ARG A 155 2.08 14.79 0.51
N SER A 156 3.27 14.49 0.02
CA SER A 156 3.86 15.22 -1.10
C SER A 156 3.40 14.64 -2.44
N ASP A 157 3.49 15.43 -3.49
CA ASP A 157 3.31 14.93 -4.86
C ASP A 157 4.49 14.02 -5.24
N ARG A 158 4.17 12.81 -5.74
CA ARG A 158 5.15 11.76 -6.10
C ARG A 158 5.03 11.32 -7.57
N TRP A 159 4.28 12.05 -8.40
CA TRP A 159 4.17 11.74 -9.82
C TRP A 159 5.54 11.75 -10.52
N SER A 160 6.38 12.74 -10.21
CA SER A 160 7.74 12.83 -10.76
C SER A 160 8.65 11.70 -10.28
N THR A 161 8.52 11.30 -9.01
CA THR A 161 9.27 10.15 -8.46
C THR A 161 8.95 8.87 -9.22
N LEU A 162 7.67 8.61 -9.51
CA LEU A 162 7.26 7.46 -10.31
C LEU A 162 7.75 7.56 -11.75
N ALA A 163 7.63 8.74 -12.38
CA ALA A 163 8.03 8.95 -13.77
C ALA A 163 9.54 8.77 -14.02
N THR A 164 10.37 9.00 -13.01
CA THR A 164 11.84 8.86 -13.12
C THR A 164 12.36 7.53 -12.58
N SER A 165 11.49 6.72 -11.97
CA SER A 165 11.86 5.43 -11.39
C SER A 165 12.01 4.36 -12.48
N THR A 166 13.08 3.59 -12.40
CA THR A 166 13.37 2.44 -13.29
C THR A 166 13.27 1.09 -12.58
N ILE A 167 12.85 1.09 -11.30
CA ILE A 167 12.73 -0.16 -10.54
C ILE A 167 11.56 -1.00 -11.04
N PRO A 168 11.61 -2.33 -10.92
CA PRO A 168 10.46 -3.19 -11.16
C PRO A 168 9.26 -2.76 -10.32
N ALA A 169 8.10 -2.62 -10.96
CA ALA A 169 6.88 -2.23 -10.26
C ALA A 169 5.71 -3.17 -10.60
N LEU A 170 4.90 -3.46 -9.58
CA LEU A 170 3.63 -4.18 -9.71
C LEU A 170 2.50 -3.25 -9.24
N LEU A 171 1.50 -3.08 -10.08
CA LEU A 171 0.33 -2.27 -9.81
C LEU A 171 -0.89 -3.19 -9.85
N ILE A 172 -1.50 -3.49 -8.69
CA ILE A 172 -2.74 -4.26 -8.63
C ILE A 172 -3.87 -3.31 -8.24
N TRP A 173 -4.95 -3.31 -9.02
CA TRP A 173 -6.00 -2.30 -8.88
C TRP A 173 -7.39 -2.89 -8.97
N GLY A 174 -8.20 -2.70 -7.91
CA GLY A 174 -9.62 -3.03 -7.97
C GLY A 174 -10.37 -2.02 -8.86
N ASN A 175 -11.11 -2.51 -9.86
CA ASN A 175 -11.84 -1.64 -10.77
C ASN A 175 -13.18 -1.12 -10.19
N ALA A 176 -13.64 -1.70 -9.07
CA ALA A 176 -14.81 -1.22 -8.32
C ALA A 176 -14.43 -0.27 -7.17
N ASP A 177 -13.17 0.17 -7.06
CA ASP A 177 -12.73 1.12 -6.05
C ASP A 177 -13.38 2.49 -6.23
N ARG A 178 -14.07 2.95 -5.18
CA ARG A 178 -14.75 4.25 -5.15
C ARG A 178 -13.87 5.39 -4.62
N PHE A 179 -12.71 5.09 -4.00
CA PHE A 179 -11.77 6.08 -3.48
C PHE A 179 -10.69 6.46 -4.49
N VAL A 180 -10.13 5.45 -5.17
CA VAL A 180 -9.04 5.67 -6.14
C VAL A 180 -9.35 4.93 -7.44
N PRO A 181 -10.00 5.60 -8.40
CA PRO A 181 -10.42 4.98 -9.67
C PRO A 181 -9.26 4.30 -10.41
N VAL A 182 -9.59 3.28 -11.17
CA VAL A 182 -8.63 2.49 -11.97
C VAL A 182 -7.78 3.35 -12.92
N ASP A 183 -8.31 4.48 -13.38
CA ASP A 183 -7.60 5.43 -14.24
C ASP A 183 -6.34 6.01 -13.59
N VAL A 184 -6.30 6.10 -12.25
CA VAL A 184 -5.09 6.50 -11.52
C VAL A 184 -4.00 5.44 -11.69
N GLY A 185 -4.34 4.16 -11.52
CA GLY A 185 -3.42 3.04 -11.75
C GLY A 185 -2.92 2.97 -13.19
N LEU A 186 -3.81 3.16 -14.16
CA LEU A 186 -3.44 3.25 -15.59
C LEU A 186 -2.51 4.43 -15.88
N ARG A 187 -2.72 5.57 -15.23
CA ARG A 187 -1.83 6.73 -15.37
C ARG A 187 -0.44 6.43 -14.78
N ILE A 188 -0.36 5.76 -13.63
CA ILE A 188 0.92 5.31 -13.04
C ILE A 188 1.62 4.37 -14.01
N ALA A 189 0.92 3.38 -14.55
CA ALA A 189 1.49 2.41 -15.50
C ALA A 189 2.06 3.09 -16.77
N LYS A 190 1.40 4.15 -17.27
CA LYS A 190 1.92 4.93 -18.40
C LYS A 190 3.20 5.69 -18.07
N LEU A 191 3.40 6.10 -16.83
CA LEU A 191 4.62 6.79 -16.37
C LEU A 191 5.75 5.83 -16.07
N MET A 192 5.44 4.58 -15.73
CA MET A 192 6.40 3.53 -15.38
C MET A 192 6.33 2.40 -16.43
N PRO A 193 7.01 2.51 -17.58
CA PRO A 193 6.86 1.57 -18.70
C PRO A 193 7.30 0.14 -18.36
N HIS A 194 8.02 -0.07 -17.26
CA HIS A 194 8.39 -1.39 -16.74
C HIS A 194 7.43 -1.90 -15.66
N ALA A 195 6.38 -1.15 -15.32
CA ALA A 195 5.40 -1.62 -14.37
C ALA A 195 4.45 -2.64 -15.00
N ARG A 196 4.20 -3.71 -14.26
CA ARG A 196 3.12 -4.65 -14.56
C ARG A 196 1.84 -4.12 -13.95
N PHE A 197 0.80 -3.92 -14.76
CA PHE A 197 -0.50 -3.44 -14.31
C PHE A 197 -1.55 -4.56 -14.41
N GLU A 198 -2.23 -4.83 -13.30
CA GLU A 198 -3.21 -5.90 -13.16
C GLU A 198 -4.52 -5.34 -12.58
N PRO A 199 -5.50 -4.99 -13.42
CA PRO A 199 -6.82 -4.62 -12.94
C PRO A 199 -7.59 -5.85 -12.48
N LEU A 200 -8.26 -5.78 -11.32
CA LEU A 200 -9.07 -6.84 -10.75
C LEU A 200 -10.56 -6.51 -10.88
N GLU A 201 -11.28 -7.34 -11.64
CA GLU A 201 -12.72 -7.18 -11.87
C GLU A 201 -13.52 -7.39 -10.60
N GLY A 202 -14.49 -6.50 -10.31
CA GLY A 202 -15.36 -6.58 -9.14
C GLY A 202 -14.63 -6.49 -7.80
N CYS A 203 -13.38 -6.00 -7.80
CA CYS A 203 -12.59 -5.77 -6.59
C CYS A 203 -12.65 -4.30 -6.20
N GLY A 204 -12.82 -4.01 -4.93
CA GLY A 204 -12.84 -2.66 -4.38
C GLY A 204 -11.44 -2.14 -4.02
N HIS A 205 -11.36 -1.48 -2.85
CA HIS A 205 -10.19 -0.72 -2.41
C HIS A 205 -9.06 -1.57 -1.82
N PHE A 206 -9.34 -2.82 -1.45
CA PHE A 206 -8.40 -3.67 -0.71
C PHE A 206 -8.09 -5.00 -1.44
N PRO A 207 -7.36 -4.97 -2.57
CA PRO A 207 -7.14 -6.16 -3.40
C PRO A 207 -6.64 -7.38 -2.65
N THR A 208 -5.69 -7.23 -1.74
CA THR A 208 -5.11 -8.35 -0.97
C THR A 208 -6.06 -8.93 0.07
N LEU A 209 -7.05 -8.17 0.51
CA LEU A 209 -8.10 -8.63 1.42
C LEU A 209 -9.27 -9.28 0.66
N GLU A 210 -9.66 -8.67 -0.47
CA GLU A 210 -10.83 -9.08 -1.25
C GLU A 210 -10.54 -10.23 -2.23
N ARG A 211 -9.32 -10.30 -2.75
CA ARG A 211 -8.86 -11.32 -3.73
C ARG A 211 -7.48 -11.86 -3.33
N PRO A 212 -7.32 -12.41 -2.08
CA PRO A 212 -6.00 -12.74 -1.52
C PRO A 212 -5.19 -13.66 -2.40
N SER A 213 -5.72 -14.82 -2.79
CA SER A 213 -4.97 -15.82 -3.56
C SER A 213 -4.59 -15.31 -4.96
N LEU A 214 -5.48 -14.56 -5.63
CA LEU A 214 -5.17 -13.97 -6.93
C LEU A 214 -4.04 -12.94 -6.83
N CYS A 215 -4.07 -12.07 -5.82
CA CYS A 215 -2.99 -11.11 -5.57
C CYS A 215 -1.67 -11.81 -5.27
N THR A 216 -1.69 -12.91 -4.51
CA THR A 216 -0.49 -13.71 -4.22
C THR A 216 0.07 -14.34 -5.49
N ASP A 217 -0.76 -14.94 -6.33
CA ASP A 217 -0.32 -15.60 -7.56
C ASP A 217 0.27 -14.61 -8.57
N ILE A 218 -0.32 -13.41 -8.67
CA ILE A 218 0.19 -12.31 -9.50
C ILE A 218 1.53 -11.83 -8.97
N SER A 219 1.61 -11.50 -7.68
CA SER A 219 2.83 -10.98 -7.07
C SER A 219 3.96 -12.00 -7.04
N ARG A 220 3.66 -13.28 -6.82
CA ARG A 220 4.63 -14.36 -6.89
C ARG A 220 5.30 -14.44 -8.27
N ARG A 221 4.52 -14.38 -9.35
CA ARG A 221 5.06 -14.36 -10.72
C ARG A 221 5.94 -13.13 -10.95
N TRP A 222 5.47 -11.96 -10.58
CA TRP A 222 6.24 -10.72 -10.70
C TRP A 222 7.55 -10.77 -9.92
N LEU A 223 7.53 -11.26 -8.68
CA LEU A 223 8.73 -11.42 -7.86
C LEU A 223 9.77 -12.33 -8.54
N ILE A 224 9.34 -13.49 -9.06
CA ILE A 224 10.23 -14.44 -9.75
C ILE A 224 10.79 -13.83 -11.03
N GLU A 225 9.94 -13.20 -11.85
CA GLU A 225 10.32 -12.74 -13.18
C GLU A 225 11.16 -11.45 -13.16
N GLN A 226 10.90 -10.53 -12.22
CA GLN A 226 11.45 -9.17 -12.29
C GLN A 226 12.30 -8.76 -11.09
N VAL A 227 12.17 -9.41 -9.95
CA VAL A 227 12.85 -8.97 -8.72
C VAL A 227 13.88 -9.97 -8.22
N VAL A 228 13.45 -11.22 -7.99
CA VAL A 228 14.32 -12.27 -7.42
C VAL A 228 15.10 -13.01 -8.50
N GLY A 229 14.49 -13.24 -9.66
CA GLY A 229 15.11 -13.94 -10.80
C GLY A 229 15.99 -13.06 -11.68
N SER A 230 15.98 -11.73 -11.54
CA SER A 230 16.93 -10.87 -12.24
C SER A 230 18.34 -11.17 -11.75
N PRO A 231 19.29 -11.53 -12.63
CA PRO A 231 20.67 -11.74 -12.20
C PRO A 231 21.15 -10.44 -11.55
N VAL A 232 21.53 -10.54 -10.28
CA VAL A 232 22.36 -9.51 -9.65
C VAL A 232 23.50 -9.28 -10.61
N HIS A 233 23.62 -8.09 -11.20
CA HIS A 233 24.75 -7.74 -12.04
C HIS A 233 25.98 -7.97 -11.21
N GLY A 234 26.65 -9.08 -11.47
CA GLY A 234 27.86 -9.48 -10.79
C GLY A 234 28.88 -8.37 -10.92
N VAL A 235 29.22 -7.76 -9.81
CA VAL A 235 30.51 -7.09 -9.68
C VAL A 235 31.54 -8.21 -9.81
N ALA A 236 32.13 -8.33 -11.01
CA ALA A 236 33.26 -9.18 -11.21
C ALA A 236 34.40 -8.63 -10.34
N PHE A 237 34.67 -9.30 -9.24
CA PHE A 237 35.92 -9.15 -8.53
C PHE A 237 37.01 -9.67 -9.47
N ARG A 238 37.82 -8.76 -10.04
CA ARG A 238 39.19 -9.03 -10.52
C ARG A 238 40.18 -8.52 -9.52
#